data_db55b1811eb186eb256b6812b4b4c6fa
#
_entry.id   db55b1811eb186eb256b6812b4b4c6fa
#
_cell.length_a   1.000
_cell.length_b   1.000
_cell.length_c   1.000
_cell.angle_alpha   90.00
_cell.angle_beta   90.00
_cell.angle_gamma   90.00
#
_symmetry.space_group_name_H-M   'P 1'
#
loop_
_entity.id
_entity.type
_entity.pdbx_description
1 polymer ?
#
loop_
_entity_poly.entity_id
_entity_poly.type
_entity_poly.pdbx_seq_one_letter_code
_entity_poly.pdbx_strand_id
1 'polypeptide(L)'
;MIYKDFQGKKLSTLGMGAMRLPVIDGDDTKVDNDKVKEMVAYAMEKGVNYYDTAWGYHGGNSELAMGEALSAYPRESFYLADKFPGYDLSNMDKVEEIFEKQLEKCRVEYFDFYLFHN
;
A
#
# COMPACT_ATOMS: atom_id res chain seq x y z
N MET A 1 3.51 12.58 -16.63
CA MET A 1 2.37 12.15 -15.78
C MET A 1 1.36 13.27 -15.70
N ILE A 2 0.08 12.94 -15.76
CA ILE A 2 -1.00 13.91 -15.59
C ILE A 2 -1.51 13.81 -14.15
N TYR A 3 -1.69 14.95 -13.49
CA TYR A 3 -2.18 15.02 -12.11
C TYR A 3 -3.56 15.65 -12.06
N LYS A 4 -4.38 15.21 -11.12
CA LYS A 4 -5.72 15.75 -10.88
C LYS A 4 -5.85 16.15 -9.42
N ASP A 5 -6.60 17.20 -9.18
CA ASP A 5 -6.88 17.65 -7.82
C ASP A 5 -7.97 16.77 -7.20
N PHE A 6 -7.71 16.30 -5.98
CA PHE A 6 -8.67 15.53 -5.21
C PHE A 6 -8.50 15.89 -3.74
N GLN A 7 -9.53 16.50 -3.15
CA GLN A 7 -9.51 16.89 -1.72
C GLN A 7 -8.26 17.70 -1.35
N GLY A 8 -7.87 18.62 -2.22
CA GLY A 8 -6.69 19.46 -2.00
C GLY A 8 -5.35 18.78 -2.26
N LYS A 9 -5.36 17.56 -2.79
CA LYS A 9 -4.16 16.80 -3.12
C LYS A 9 -4.04 16.67 -4.63
N LYS A 10 -2.81 16.75 -5.14
CA LYS A 10 -2.54 16.52 -6.56
C LYS A 10 -2.15 15.06 -6.76
N LEU A 11 -3.12 14.25 -7.18
CA LEU A 11 -2.91 12.82 -7.41
C LEU A 11 -2.53 12.56 -8.86
N SER A 12 -1.57 11.67 -9.08
CA SER A 12 -1.32 11.15 -10.42
C SER A 12 -2.58 10.42 -10.90
N THR A 13 -2.89 10.53 -12.20
CA THR A 13 -4.06 9.85 -12.75
C THR A 13 -3.89 8.34 -12.80
N LEU A 14 -2.64 7.87 -12.68
CA LEU A 14 -2.32 6.46 -12.56
C LEU A 14 -1.84 6.18 -11.15
N GLY A 15 -2.42 5.17 -10.51
CA GLY A 15 -1.96 4.67 -9.22
C GLY A 15 -1.38 3.26 -9.37
N MET A 16 -0.56 2.87 -8.40
CA MET A 16 -0.02 1.51 -8.34
C MET A 16 -0.74 0.71 -7.26
N GLY A 17 -1.41 -0.37 -7.67
CA GLY A 17 -2.05 -1.30 -6.76
C GLY A 17 -1.13 -2.46 -6.39
N ALA A 18 -1.22 -2.92 -5.16
CA ALA A 18 -0.34 -3.96 -4.62
C ALA A 18 -1.05 -5.28 -4.34
N MET A 19 -2.17 -5.54 -4.99
CA MET A 19 -2.90 -6.80 -4.84
C MET A 19 -2.23 -7.96 -5.57
N ARG A 20 -1.52 -7.69 -6.67
CA ARG A 20 -0.87 -8.72 -7.47
C ARG A 20 0.57 -8.33 -7.74
N LEU A 21 1.37 -8.31 -6.69
CA LEU A 21 2.80 -8.05 -6.78
C LEU A 21 3.52 -9.29 -7.31
N PRO A 22 4.73 -9.14 -7.87
CA PRO A 22 5.52 -10.30 -8.29
C PRO A 22 5.83 -11.20 -7.08
N VAL A 23 5.74 -12.52 -7.32
CA VAL A 23 5.95 -13.53 -6.28
C VAL A 23 7.04 -14.51 -6.71
N ILE A 24 7.54 -15.30 -5.74
CA ILE A 24 8.57 -16.30 -5.94
C ILE A 24 7.92 -17.68 -6.00
N ASP A 25 8.31 -18.50 -6.98
CA ASP A 25 7.85 -19.89 -7.16
C ASP A 25 6.31 -20.02 -7.22
N GLY A 26 5.62 -18.99 -7.72
CA GLY A 26 4.16 -19.02 -7.82
C GLY A 26 3.43 -19.00 -6.48
N ASP A 27 4.13 -18.73 -5.38
CA ASP A 27 3.54 -18.70 -4.05
C ASP A 27 3.09 -17.27 -3.73
N ASP A 28 1.77 -17.07 -3.63
CA ASP A 28 1.17 -15.75 -3.41
C ASP A 28 1.63 -15.09 -2.09
N THR A 29 2.05 -15.89 -1.11
CA THR A 29 2.54 -15.35 0.17
C THR A 29 4.02 -14.96 0.13
N LYS A 30 4.74 -15.36 -0.93
CA LYS A 30 6.17 -15.07 -1.08
C LYS A 30 6.38 -13.94 -2.08
N VAL A 31 6.23 -12.73 -1.64
CA VAL A 31 6.43 -11.55 -2.48
C VAL A 31 7.91 -11.41 -2.83
N ASP A 32 8.19 -11.16 -4.11
CA ASP A 32 9.55 -10.85 -4.58
C ASP A 32 9.86 -9.38 -4.25
N ASN A 33 10.38 -9.14 -3.05
CA ASN A 33 10.61 -7.80 -2.54
C ASN A 33 11.57 -6.98 -3.40
N ASP A 34 12.57 -7.62 -4.00
CA ASP A 34 13.51 -6.90 -4.87
C ASP A 34 12.83 -6.39 -6.13
N LYS A 35 11.96 -7.18 -6.72
CA LYS A 35 11.18 -6.74 -7.89
C LYS A 35 10.18 -5.67 -7.52
N VAL A 36 9.57 -5.74 -6.34
CA VAL A 36 8.65 -4.69 -5.87
C VAL A 36 9.40 -3.37 -5.73
N LYS A 37 10.61 -3.40 -5.19
CA LYS A 37 11.44 -2.19 -5.08
C LYS A 37 11.74 -1.59 -6.44
N GLU A 38 12.06 -2.43 -7.43
CA GLU A 38 12.30 -1.97 -8.81
C GLU A 38 11.04 -1.34 -9.42
N MET A 39 9.88 -1.97 -9.19
CA MET A 39 8.61 -1.47 -9.71
C MET A 39 8.24 -0.11 -9.08
N VAL A 40 8.40 0.01 -7.78
CA VAL A 40 8.13 1.26 -7.06
C VAL A 40 9.10 2.35 -7.53
N ALA A 41 10.38 2.02 -7.68
CA ALA A 41 11.38 2.98 -8.16
C ALA A 41 11.01 3.50 -9.56
N TYR A 42 10.58 2.60 -10.43
CA TYR A 42 10.15 2.99 -11.79
C TYR A 42 8.89 3.86 -11.74
N ALA A 43 7.91 3.47 -10.93
CA ALA A 43 6.68 4.23 -10.78
C ALA A 43 6.95 5.65 -10.24
N MET A 44 7.81 5.75 -9.22
CA MET A 44 8.21 7.05 -8.66
C MET A 44 8.91 7.90 -9.69
N GLU A 45 9.84 7.32 -10.45
CA GLU A 45 10.55 8.03 -11.51
C GLU A 45 9.59 8.60 -12.56
N LYS A 46 8.53 7.85 -12.88
CA LYS A 46 7.53 8.26 -13.86
C LYS A 46 6.43 9.17 -13.29
N GLY A 47 6.51 9.50 -12.02
CA GLY A 47 5.61 10.47 -11.40
C GLY A 47 4.35 9.90 -10.78
N VAL A 48 4.25 8.57 -10.65
CA VAL A 48 3.15 7.94 -9.90
C VAL A 48 3.31 8.31 -8.42
N ASN A 49 2.27 8.87 -7.82
CA ASN A 49 2.33 9.27 -6.41
C ASN A 49 1.18 8.72 -5.57
N TYR A 50 0.45 7.72 -6.08
CA TYR A 50 -0.63 7.06 -5.36
C TYR A 50 -0.38 5.56 -5.34
N TYR A 51 -0.35 4.98 -4.13
CA TYR A 51 -0.07 3.56 -3.91
C TYR A 51 -1.15 2.97 -3.02
N ASP A 52 -1.60 1.75 -3.35
CA ASP A 52 -2.74 1.12 -2.70
C ASP A 52 -2.38 -0.30 -2.26
N THR A 53 -2.66 -0.61 -1.00
CA THR A 53 -2.49 -1.94 -0.43
C THR A 53 -3.67 -2.29 0.46
N ALA A 54 -3.67 -3.47 1.07
CA ALA A 54 -4.70 -3.92 1.99
C ALA A 54 -4.16 -4.99 2.93
N TRP A 55 -4.86 -5.17 4.04
CA TRP A 55 -4.50 -6.13 5.10
C TRP A 55 -4.27 -7.55 4.57
N GLY A 56 -5.16 -8.04 3.71
CA GLY A 56 -5.12 -9.43 3.27
C GLY A 56 -4.31 -9.70 2.00
N TYR A 57 -3.83 -8.67 1.32
CA TYR A 57 -3.09 -8.87 0.07
C TYR A 57 -1.81 -9.68 0.31
N HIS A 58 -1.61 -10.74 -0.49
CA HIS A 58 -0.46 -11.63 -0.36
C HIS A 58 -0.32 -12.23 1.05
N GLY A 59 -1.45 -12.61 1.65
CA GLY A 59 -1.44 -13.18 2.99
C GLY A 59 -0.91 -12.24 4.07
N GLY A 60 -1.01 -10.94 3.86
CA GLY A 60 -0.49 -9.90 4.76
C GLY A 60 0.88 -9.38 4.38
N ASN A 61 1.52 -9.93 3.35
CA ASN A 61 2.88 -9.56 2.98
C ASN A 61 2.97 -8.39 2.00
N SER A 62 1.85 -7.96 1.42
CA SER A 62 1.83 -6.78 0.55
C SER A 62 2.17 -5.50 1.33
N GLU A 63 1.57 -5.32 2.50
CA GLU A 63 1.84 -4.16 3.35
C GLU A 63 3.33 -4.09 3.72
N LEU A 64 3.93 -5.24 4.05
CA LEU A 64 5.36 -5.31 4.37
C LEU A 64 6.23 -4.93 3.17
N ALA A 65 5.91 -5.49 2.00
CA ALA A 65 6.67 -5.23 0.77
C ALA A 65 6.58 -3.77 0.35
N MET A 66 5.38 -3.19 0.38
CA MET A 66 5.18 -1.79 0.03
C MET A 66 5.82 -0.86 1.06
N GLY A 67 5.73 -1.20 2.33
CA GLY A 67 6.38 -0.44 3.39
C GLY A 67 7.89 -0.37 3.19
N GLU A 68 8.51 -1.51 2.87
CA GLU A 68 9.94 -1.56 2.60
C GLU A 68 10.31 -0.73 1.36
N ALA A 69 9.57 -0.91 0.27
CA ALA A 69 9.87 -0.21 -0.99
C ALA A 69 9.67 1.30 -0.87
N LEU A 70 8.58 1.73 -0.25
CA LEU A 70 8.26 3.16 -0.13
C LEU A 70 9.11 3.86 0.92
N SER A 71 9.71 3.14 1.87
CA SER A 71 10.55 3.74 2.90
C SER A 71 11.80 4.41 2.36
N ALA A 72 12.19 4.13 1.11
CA ALA A 72 13.31 4.78 0.45
C ALA A 72 13.00 6.23 0.01
N TYR A 73 11.76 6.67 0.13
CA TYR A 73 11.30 7.97 -0.36
C TYR A 73 10.72 8.81 0.77
N PRO A 74 10.78 10.15 0.67
CA PRO A 74 10.15 11.00 1.69
C PRO A 74 8.65 10.70 1.78
N ARG A 75 8.13 10.65 3.00
CA ARG A 75 6.71 10.29 3.23
C ARG A 75 5.74 11.23 2.51
N GLU A 76 6.07 12.51 2.43
CA GLU A 76 5.25 13.52 1.77
C GLU A 76 5.32 13.46 0.24
N SER A 77 6.17 12.60 -0.32
CA SER A 77 6.30 12.48 -1.78
C SER A 77 5.29 11.53 -2.40
N PHE A 78 4.50 10.83 -1.60
CA PHE A 78 3.50 9.89 -2.11
C PHE A 78 2.27 9.86 -1.21
N TYR A 79 1.17 9.37 -1.78
CA TYR A 79 -0.08 9.10 -1.06
C TYR A 79 -0.25 7.59 -0.94
N LEU A 80 -0.59 7.12 0.27
CA LEU A 80 -0.74 5.70 0.55
C LEU A 80 -2.15 5.43 1.05
N ALA A 81 -2.81 4.48 0.38
CA ALA A 81 -4.12 3.99 0.79
C ALA A 81 -3.98 2.58 1.36
N ASP A 82 -4.64 2.33 2.47
CA ASP A 82 -4.75 1.01 3.05
C ASP A 82 -6.21 0.76 3.43
N LYS A 83 -6.54 -0.47 3.84
CA LYS A 83 -7.94 -0.86 4.03
C LYS A 83 -8.09 -1.72 5.27
N PHE A 84 -9.12 -1.40 6.05
CA PHE A 84 -9.52 -2.24 7.18
C PHE A 84 -10.22 -3.50 6.64
N PRO A 85 -9.88 -4.70 7.16
CA PRO A 85 -10.47 -5.95 6.68
C PRO A 85 -11.90 -6.17 7.19
N GLY A 86 -12.84 -5.35 6.71
CA GLY A 86 -14.23 -5.38 7.10
C GLY A 86 -15.04 -6.53 6.52
N TYR A 87 -14.46 -7.26 5.56
CA TYR A 87 -15.08 -8.45 4.99
C TYR A 87 -15.18 -9.63 5.99
N ASP A 88 -14.46 -9.55 7.08
CA ASP A 88 -14.55 -10.54 8.17
C ASP A 88 -15.05 -9.82 9.41
N LEU A 89 -16.30 -10.10 9.80
CA LEU A 89 -16.95 -9.40 10.91
C LEU A 89 -16.26 -9.64 12.26
N SER A 90 -15.48 -10.72 12.38
CA SER A 90 -14.72 -10.97 13.61
C SER A 90 -13.63 -9.93 13.85
N ASN A 91 -13.30 -9.12 12.84
CA ASN A 91 -12.32 -8.04 12.98
C ASN A 91 -12.91 -6.74 13.54
N MET A 92 -14.24 -6.63 13.63
CA MET A 92 -14.90 -5.37 13.98
C MET A 92 -14.59 -4.86 15.38
N ASP A 93 -14.23 -5.75 16.31
CA ASP A 93 -13.83 -5.38 17.66
C ASP A 93 -12.32 -5.16 17.80
N LYS A 94 -11.59 -5.25 16.69
CA LYS A 94 -10.12 -5.12 16.63
C LYS A 94 -9.67 -3.97 15.74
N VAL A 95 -10.54 -2.99 15.48
CA VAL A 95 -10.25 -1.91 14.52
C VAL A 95 -8.94 -1.19 14.87
N GLU A 96 -8.81 -0.78 16.12
CA GLU A 96 -7.63 -0.02 16.56
C GLU A 96 -6.36 -0.86 16.48
N GLU A 97 -6.42 -2.10 16.96
CA GLU A 97 -5.29 -3.04 16.93
C GLU A 97 -4.81 -3.29 15.50
N ILE A 98 -5.75 -3.56 14.58
CA ILE A 98 -5.43 -3.81 13.18
C ILE A 98 -4.84 -2.57 12.53
N PHE A 99 -5.44 -1.42 12.76
CA PHE A 99 -4.94 -0.15 12.20
C PHE A 99 -3.50 0.12 12.62
N GLU A 100 -3.20 -0.04 13.91
CA GLU A 100 -1.83 0.15 14.42
C GLU A 100 -0.86 -0.83 13.78
N LYS A 101 -1.28 -2.08 13.58
CA LYS A 101 -0.48 -3.09 12.92
C LYS A 101 -0.18 -2.74 11.47
N GLN A 102 -1.17 -2.18 10.77
CA GLN A 102 -1.00 -1.75 9.38
C GLN A 102 0.00 -0.61 9.27
N LEU A 103 -0.07 0.37 10.17
CA LEU A 103 0.91 1.45 10.21
C LEU A 103 2.33 0.92 10.41
N GLU A 104 2.48 -0.03 11.33
CA GLU A 104 3.76 -0.66 11.62
C GLU A 104 4.30 -1.41 10.39
N LYS A 105 3.47 -2.22 9.74
CA LYS A 105 3.85 -3.00 8.57
C LYS A 105 4.24 -2.12 7.39
N CYS A 106 3.48 -1.05 7.16
CA CYS A 106 3.76 -0.10 6.09
C CYS A 106 4.86 0.91 6.44
N ARG A 107 5.35 0.90 7.67
CA ARG A 107 6.41 1.81 8.15
C ARG A 107 6.04 3.28 7.99
N VAL A 108 4.78 3.62 8.29
CA VAL A 108 4.26 4.99 8.20
C VAL A 108 3.56 5.37 9.49
N GLU A 109 3.43 6.67 9.72
CA GLU A 109 2.71 7.20 10.89
C GLU A 109 1.26 7.54 10.57
N TYR A 110 0.91 7.58 9.29
CA TYR A 110 -0.46 7.88 8.83
C TYR A 110 -0.69 7.32 7.44
N PHE A 111 -1.98 7.06 7.14
CA PHE A 111 -2.42 6.78 5.78
C PHE A 111 -3.10 8.04 5.24
N ASP A 112 -2.96 8.28 3.94
CA ASP A 112 -3.66 9.39 3.29
C ASP A 112 -5.12 9.05 3.03
N PHE A 113 -5.37 7.77 2.76
CA PHE A 113 -6.71 7.23 2.54
C PHE A 113 -6.84 5.90 3.27
N TYR A 114 -7.94 5.73 3.97
CA TYR A 114 -8.20 4.48 4.68
C TYR A 114 -9.63 4.05 4.40
N LEU A 115 -9.80 2.85 3.85
CA LEU A 115 -11.07 2.37 3.35
C LEU A 115 -11.57 1.19 4.18
N PHE A 116 -12.88 1.04 4.22
CA PHE A 116 -13.51 -0.16 4.76
C PHE A 116 -13.57 -1.19 3.64
N HIS A 117 -12.80 -2.26 3.78
CA HIS A 117 -12.68 -3.28 2.75
C HIS A 117 -13.82 -4.29 2.91
N ASN A 118 -14.72 -4.28 1.96
CA ASN A 118 -15.92 -5.08 2.00
C ASN A 118 -15.80 -6.30 1.11
#